data_a2e025f002666e68c0eac99894a8132b
#
_entry.id   a2e025f002666e68c0eac99894a8132b
#
_cell.length_a   1.000
_cell.length_b   1.000
_cell.length_c   1.000
_cell.angle_alpha   90.00
_cell.angle_beta   90.00
_cell.angle_gamma   90.00
#
_symmetry.space_group_name_H-M   'P 1'
#
loop_
_entity.id
_entity.type
_entity.pdbx_description
1 polymer ?
#
loop_
_entity_poly.entity_id
_entity_poly.type
_entity_poly.pdbx_seq_one_letter_code
_entity_poly.pdbx_strand_id
1 'polypeptide(L)'
;RSVGVNLGGVINGMVTFVPRMIAAGKGGHIVTTSSLGGLMGSALAAPYSAAKAAVINLMESYRQGLEKHGIGVSVLCPANIKSNIAEASRLRPAQFGQSGYVENEDSIASLHSIHQHGMDPVELAQHVKAGIEANQLYIIPYPEAKDGLRAHYDRIVESVLPLEADPEGARLRTEALQNWATDRARVFMEKKAEQDQD
;
A
#
# COMPACT_ATOMS: atom_id res chain seq x y z
N ARG A 1 9.84 -13.15 -6.88
CA ARG A 1 10.44 -11.91 -6.39
C ARG A 1 9.37 -10.86 -6.04
N SER A 2 8.41 -10.57 -6.92
CA SER A 2 7.39 -9.54 -6.66
C SER A 2 6.61 -9.79 -5.35
N VAL A 3 6.08 -10.99 -5.14
CA VAL A 3 5.34 -11.30 -3.92
C VAL A 3 6.28 -11.46 -2.72
N GLY A 4 7.33 -12.31 -2.83
CA GLY A 4 8.19 -12.63 -1.69
C GLY A 4 9.03 -11.43 -1.18
N VAL A 5 9.45 -10.51 -2.07
CA VAL A 5 10.26 -9.35 -1.69
C VAL A 5 9.38 -8.13 -1.47
N ASN A 6 8.57 -7.72 -2.48
CA ASN A 6 7.83 -6.46 -2.40
C ASN A 6 6.69 -6.49 -1.39
N LEU A 7 6.02 -7.63 -1.20
CA LEU A 7 4.98 -7.79 -0.19
C LEU A 7 5.53 -8.45 1.08
N GLY A 8 6.20 -9.61 0.96
CA GLY A 8 6.70 -10.36 2.10
C GLY A 8 7.69 -9.55 2.95
N GLY A 9 8.56 -8.74 2.31
CA GLY A 9 9.47 -7.84 3.02
C GLY A 9 8.74 -6.80 3.87
N VAL A 10 7.66 -6.23 3.35
CA VAL A 10 6.82 -5.27 4.11
C VAL A 10 6.14 -5.98 5.27
N ILE A 11 5.52 -7.16 5.04
CA ILE A 11 4.87 -7.94 6.11
C ILE A 11 5.88 -8.26 7.23
N ASN A 12 7.09 -8.72 6.88
CA ASN A 12 8.14 -9.01 7.87
C ASN A 12 8.54 -7.77 8.68
N GLY A 13 8.62 -6.61 8.03
CA GLY A 13 8.85 -5.34 8.71
C GLY A 13 7.73 -5.01 9.69
N MET A 14 6.48 -5.11 9.25
CA MET A 14 5.32 -4.82 10.11
C MET A 14 5.24 -5.76 11.32
N VAL A 15 5.39 -7.07 11.11
CA VAL A 15 5.38 -8.07 12.20
C VAL A 15 6.51 -7.85 13.19
N THR A 16 7.66 -7.35 12.72
CA THR A 16 8.83 -7.13 13.58
C THR A 16 8.74 -5.83 14.37
N PHE A 17 8.34 -4.73 13.72
CA PHE A 17 8.44 -3.40 14.33
C PHE A 17 7.17 -2.93 15.02
N VAL A 18 5.99 -3.27 14.50
CA VAL A 18 4.72 -2.79 15.08
C VAL A 18 4.55 -3.19 16.54
N PRO A 19 4.74 -4.46 16.95
CA PRO A 19 4.61 -4.84 18.36
C PRO A 19 5.59 -4.08 19.27
N ARG A 20 6.81 -3.83 18.78
CA ARG A 20 7.84 -3.09 19.53
C ARG A 20 7.47 -1.62 19.70
N MET A 21 6.92 -0.98 18.66
CA MET A 21 6.46 0.40 18.72
C MET A 21 5.28 0.56 19.68
N ILE A 22 4.33 -0.39 19.65
CA ILE A 22 3.19 -0.43 20.58
C ILE A 22 3.70 -0.58 22.01
N ALA A 23 4.57 -1.55 22.28
CA ALA A 23 5.14 -1.80 23.61
C ALA A 23 5.95 -0.61 24.14
N ALA A 24 6.64 0.13 23.27
CA ALA A 24 7.38 1.31 23.65
C ALA A 24 6.50 2.50 24.09
N GLY A 25 5.23 2.55 23.64
CA GLY A 25 4.25 3.58 24.04
C GLY A 25 4.59 5.01 23.65
N LYS A 26 5.57 5.19 22.73
CA LYS A 26 6.08 6.53 22.34
C LYS A 26 5.42 7.11 21.10
N GLY A 27 4.46 6.37 20.52
CA GLY A 27 3.92 6.71 19.21
C GLY A 27 4.97 6.53 18.10
N GLY A 28 4.83 7.28 17.02
CA GLY A 28 5.75 7.26 15.88
C GLY A 28 5.04 7.24 14.53
N HIS A 29 5.79 6.89 13.47
CA HIS A 29 5.22 6.84 12.14
C HIS A 29 5.85 5.73 11.31
N ILE A 30 5.04 5.01 10.55
CA ILE A 30 5.47 3.96 9.63
C ILE A 30 5.17 4.41 8.21
N VAL A 31 6.19 4.34 7.35
CA VAL A 31 6.04 4.59 5.92
C VAL A 31 6.45 3.35 5.15
N THR A 32 5.63 2.95 4.19
CA THR A 32 6.02 1.92 3.21
C THR A 32 5.98 2.45 1.80
N THR A 33 6.79 1.87 0.93
CA THR A 33 6.81 2.25 -0.49
C THR A 33 6.02 1.24 -1.31
N SER A 34 4.88 1.70 -1.84
CA SER A 34 4.13 1.01 -2.86
C SER A 34 4.50 1.52 -4.26
N SER A 35 3.54 1.89 -5.08
CA SER A 35 3.69 2.44 -6.44
C SER A 35 2.33 2.95 -6.93
N LEU A 36 2.32 3.87 -7.91
CA LEU A 36 1.11 4.12 -8.71
C LEU A 36 0.58 2.85 -9.38
N GLY A 37 1.48 1.92 -9.75
CA GLY A 37 1.09 0.60 -10.25
C GLY A 37 0.37 -0.29 -9.23
N GLY A 38 0.33 0.09 -7.94
CA GLY A 38 -0.50 -0.56 -6.93
C GLY A 38 -1.91 0.03 -6.84
N LEU A 39 -2.11 1.26 -7.33
CA LEU A 39 -3.42 1.91 -7.41
C LEU A 39 -4.12 1.60 -8.73
N MET A 40 -3.35 1.37 -9.79
CA MET A 40 -3.84 1.04 -11.13
C MET A 40 -3.03 -0.12 -11.70
N GLY A 41 -3.69 -1.14 -12.22
CA GLY A 41 -3.03 -2.29 -12.85
C GLY A 41 -2.26 -1.89 -14.11
N SER A 42 -1.15 -2.59 -14.37
CA SER A 42 -0.35 -2.44 -15.58
C SER A 42 -0.30 -3.77 -16.33
N ALA A 43 -0.57 -3.73 -17.64
CA ALA A 43 -0.56 -4.93 -18.50
C ALA A 43 0.80 -5.65 -18.52
N LEU A 44 1.90 -4.91 -18.36
CA LEU A 44 3.26 -5.47 -18.45
C LEU A 44 3.83 -5.88 -17.08
N ALA A 45 3.13 -5.61 -15.98
CA ALA A 45 3.64 -5.79 -14.62
C ALA A 45 2.60 -6.33 -13.64
N ALA A 46 1.67 -7.18 -14.08
CA ALA A 46 0.56 -7.66 -13.27
C ALA A 46 0.97 -8.24 -11.89
N PRO A 47 1.97 -9.14 -11.76
CA PRO A 47 2.40 -9.64 -10.45
C PRO A 47 3.02 -8.55 -9.55
N TYR A 48 3.68 -7.55 -10.13
CA TYR A 48 4.20 -6.41 -9.41
C TYR A 48 3.07 -5.51 -8.92
N SER A 49 2.13 -5.15 -9.80
CA SER A 49 0.96 -4.33 -9.46
C SER A 49 0.14 -4.98 -8.36
N ALA A 50 -0.11 -6.30 -8.43
CA ALA A 50 -0.81 -7.04 -7.39
C ALA A 50 -0.08 -6.97 -6.03
N ALA A 51 1.25 -7.15 -6.00
CA ALA A 51 2.02 -7.05 -4.77
C ALA A 51 1.99 -5.63 -4.18
N LYS A 52 2.05 -4.59 -5.03
CA LYS A 52 1.98 -3.20 -4.61
C LYS A 52 0.58 -2.77 -4.16
N ALA A 53 -0.48 -3.29 -4.78
CA ALA A 53 -1.85 -3.12 -4.32
C ALA A 53 -2.06 -3.75 -2.94
N ALA A 54 -1.53 -4.96 -2.71
CA ALA A 54 -1.58 -5.61 -1.41
C ALA A 54 -0.85 -4.79 -0.32
N VAL A 55 0.27 -4.13 -0.63
CA VAL A 55 0.94 -3.22 0.31
C VAL A 55 0.05 -2.03 0.65
N ILE A 56 -0.65 -1.42 -0.30
CA ILE A 56 -1.56 -0.30 -0.03
C ILE A 56 -2.66 -0.74 0.94
N ASN A 57 -3.37 -1.82 0.62
CA ASN A 57 -4.47 -2.33 1.44
C ASN A 57 -4.00 -2.74 2.85
N LEU A 58 -2.79 -3.32 2.94
CA LEU A 58 -2.15 -3.63 4.23
C LEU A 58 -1.95 -2.36 5.07
N MET A 59 -1.45 -1.27 4.48
CA MET A 59 -1.20 -0.02 5.21
C MET A 59 -2.49 0.69 5.61
N GLU A 60 -3.54 0.63 4.78
CA GLU A 60 -4.89 1.11 5.15
C GLU A 60 -5.42 0.39 6.39
N SER A 61 -5.25 -0.93 6.44
CA SER A 61 -5.67 -1.74 7.59
C SER A 61 -4.87 -1.40 8.85
N TYR A 62 -3.54 -1.27 8.73
CA TYR A 62 -2.69 -0.86 9.85
C TYR A 62 -2.99 0.55 10.33
N ARG A 63 -3.32 1.49 9.43
CA ARG A 63 -3.71 2.86 9.80
C ARG A 63 -4.86 2.86 10.82
N GLN A 64 -5.90 2.08 10.54
CA GLN A 64 -7.07 1.98 11.44
C GLN A 64 -6.70 1.36 12.80
N GLY A 65 -5.83 0.33 12.80
CA GLY A 65 -5.45 -0.37 14.02
C GLY A 65 -4.44 0.37 14.90
N LEU A 66 -3.59 1.22 14.33
CA LEU A 66 -2.46 1.85 15.01
C LEU A 66 -2.75 3.26 15.52
N GLU A 67 -3.82 3.91 15.06
CA GLU A 67 -4.22 5.25 15.47
C GLU A 67 -4.34 5.38 17.00
N LYS A 68 -4.97 4.44 17.66
CA LYS A 68 -5.12 4.39 19.14
C LYS A 68 -3.80 4.28 19.90
N HIS A 69 -2.71 3.93 19.23
CA HIS A 69 -1.36 3.86 19.80
C HIS A 69 -0.51 5.10 19.47
N GLY A 70 -1.12 6.12 18.85
CA GLY A 70 -0.40 7.32 18.40
C GLY A 70 0.64 7.02 17.29
N ILE A 71 0.47 5.93 16.54
CA ILE A 71 1.35 5.53 15.46
C ILE A 71 0.68 5.89 14.13
N GLY A 72 1.25 6.86 13.43
CA GLY A 72 0.85 7.25 12.09
C GLY A 72 1.28 6.21 11.05
N VAL A 73 0.56 6.15 9.94
CA VAL A 73 0.86 5.22 8.84
C VAL A 73 0.71 5.96 7.52
N SER A 74 1.72 5.84 6.67
CA SER A 74 1.72 6.37 5.31
C SER A 74 2.12 5.31 4.30
N VAL A 75 1.59 5.42 3.10
CA VAL A 75 2.02 4.64 1.93
C VAL A 75 2.44 5.61 0.82
N LEU A 76 3.70 5.52 0.44
CA LEU A 76 4.25 6.25 -0.69
C LEU A 76 3.92 5.48 -1.97
N CYS A 77 3.28 6.15 -2.91
CA CYS A 77 2.93 5.58 -4.23
C CYS A 77 3.65 6.35 -5.36
N PRO A 78 4.95 6.10 -5.57
CA PRO A 78 5.69 6.81 -6.59
C PRO A 78 5.32 6.35 -8.00
N ALA A 79 5.49 7.27 -8.95
CA ALA A 79 5.63 7.00 -10.38
C ALA A 79 7.11 6.80 -10.72
N ASN A 80 7.59 7.47 -11.76
CA ASN A 80 8.98 7.38 -12.18
C ASN A 80 9.89 8.26 -11.31
N ILE A 81 10.98 7.67 -10.84
CA ILE A 81 12.03 8.33 -10.06
C ILE A 81 13.35 8.12 -10.78
N LYS A 82 14.22 9.10 -10.76
CA LYS A 82 15.61 8.96 -11.24
C LYS A 82 16.31 7.89 -10.40
N SER A 83 16.56 6.72 -11.00
CA SER A 83 17.15 5.57 -10.31
C SER A 83 17.76 4.57 -11.29
N ASN A 84 18.57 3.65 -10.78
CA ASN A 84 19.16 2.56 -11.54
C ASN A 84 18.22 1.33 -11.67
N ILE A 85 16.92 1.52 -11.59
CA ILE A 85 15.94 0.40 -11.62
C ILE A 85 16.02 -0.41 -12.92
N ALA A 86 16.40 0.21 -14.03
CA ALA A 86 16.59 -0.46 -15.31
C ALA A 86 17.68 -1.55 -15.25
N GLU A 87 18.64 -1.43 -14.31
CA GLU A 87 19.72 -2.40 -14.11
C GLU A 87 19.38 -3.51 -13.08
N ALA A 88 18.16 -3.51 -12.55
CA ALA A 88 17.79 -4.41 -11.44
C ALA A 88 17.84 -5.90 -11.79
N SER A 89 17.75 -6.26 -13.07
CA SER A 89 17.91 -7.63 -13.55
C SER A 89 19.34 -8.14 -13.34
N ARG A 90 20.35 -7.28 -13.58
CA ARG A 90 21.78 -7.59 -13.40
C ARG A 90 22.17 -7.84 -11.96
N LEU A 91 21.38 -7.33 -11.01
CA LEU A 91 21.61 -7.47 -9.57
C LEU A 91 20.93 -8.73 -8.97
N ARG A 92 20.37 -9.61 -9.81
CA ARG A 92 19.73 -10.82 -9.33
C ARG A 92 20.80 -11.81 -8.83
N PRO A 93 20.73 -12.24 -7.56
CA PRO A 93 21.67 -13.24 -7.05
C PRO A 93 21.57 -14.56 -7.83
N ALA A 94 22.71 -15.14 -8.21
CA ALA A 94 22.79 -16.34 -9.03
C ALA A 94 22.06 -17.56 -8.43
N GLN A 95 21.96 -17.65 -7.12
CA GLN A 95 21.25 -18.71 -6.38
C GLN A 95 19.75 -18.83 -6.73
N PHE A 96 19.14 -17.76 -7.26
CA PHE A 96 17.72 -17.78 -7.67
C PHE A 96 17.51 -18.19 -9.13
N GLY A 97 18.57 -18.59 -9.82
CA GLY A 97 18.53 -19.04 -11.20
C GLY A 97 17.93 -18.03 -12.18
N GLN A 98 17.58 -18.51 -13.35
CA GLN A 98 16.92 -17.70 -14.39
C GLN A 98 15.48 -17.37 -14.02
N SER A 99 15.04 -16.12 -14.29
CA SER A 99 13.69 -15.66 -13.93
C SER A 99 12.62 -16.03 -14.97
N GLY A 100 13.02 -16.54 -16.13
CA GLY A 100 12.15 -16.67 -17.31
C GLY A 100 11.87 -15.31 -18.00
N TYR A 101 12.33 -14.21 -17.42
CA TYR A 101 12.27 -12.90 -18.07
C TYR A 101 13.41 -12.78 -19.07
N VAL A 102 13.06 -12.59 -20.35
CA VAL A 102 14.04 -12.34 -21.41
C VAL A 102 14.28 -10.82 -21.44
N GLU A 103 15.51 -10.42 -21.18
CA GLU A 103 15.91 -9.03 -21.33
C GLU A 103 15.90 -8.66 -22.81
N ASN A 104 15.21 -7.58 -23.11
CA ASN A 104 15.22 -6.94 -24.41
C ASN A 104 15.91 -5.57 -24.24
N GLU A 105 16.96 -5.33 -24.99
CA GLU A 105 17.74 -4.08 -24.91
C GLU A 105 16.88 -2.85 -25.18
N ASP A 106 15.91 -2.92 -26.10
CA ASP A 106 14.97 -1.84 -26.37
C ASP A 106 14.07 -1.54 -25.16
N SER A 107 13.64 -2.58 -24.44
CA SER A 107 12.85 -2.42 -23.22
C SER A 107 13.66 -1.78 -22.09
N ILE A 108 14.95 -2.13 -21.97
CA ILE A 108 15.87 -1.54 -21.01
C ILE A 108 16.12 -0.06 -21.36
N ALA A 109 16.38 0.24 -22.63
CA ALA A 109 16.58 1.60 -23.11
C ALA A 109 15.34 2.48 -22.89
N SER A 110 14.16 1.96 -23.18
CA SER A 110 12.87 2.63 -22.91
C SER A 110 12.67 2.90 -21.42
N LEU A 111 12.95 1.92 -20.57
CA LEU A 111 12.85 2.05 -19.12
C LEU A 111 13.86 3.09 -18.58
N HIS A 112 15.08 3.10 -19.12
CA HIS A 112 16.10 4.12 -18.80
C HIS A 112 15.60 5.52 -19.17
N SER A 113 15.08 5.70 -20.38
CA SER A 113 14.56 6.97 -20.86
C SER A 113 13.46 7.53 -19.96
N ILE A 114 12.51 6.71 -19.56
CA ILE A 114 11.40 7.12 -18.66
C ILE A 114 11.95 7.55 -17.29
N HIS A 115 12.93 6.82 -16.74
CA HIS A 115 13.45 7.13 -15.41
C HIS A 115 14.42 8.32 -15.39
N GLN A 116 15.06 8.67 -16.51
CA GLN A 116 15.85 9.89 -16.63
C GLN A 116 15.00 11.16 -16.44
N HIS A 117 13.72 11.11 -16.82
CA HIS A 117 12.76 12.21 -16.64
C HIS A 117 11.94 12.07 -15.35
N GLY A 118 12.27 11.10 -14.52
CA GLY A 118 11.61 10.88 -13.22
C GLY A 118 11.90 11.99 -12.21
N MET A 119 11.12 12.01 -11.14
CA MET A 119 11.31 12.92 -10.01
C MET A 119 12.68 12.68 -9.37
N ASP A 120 13.32 13.74 -8.89
CA ASP A 120 14.57 13.65 -8.16
C ASP A 120 14.32 12.91 -6.80
N PRO A 121 15.19 11.98 -6.39
CA PRO A 121 15.01 11.25 -5.13
C PRO A 121 14.98 12.16 -3.89
N VAL A 122 15.72 13.27 -3.88
CA VAL A 122 15.71 14.23 -2.77
C VAL A 122 14.39 14.99 -2.71
N GLU A 123 13.87 15.40 -3.85
CA GLU A 123 12.54 16.00 -3.95
C GLU A 123 11.45 15.05 -3.44
N LEU A 124 11.49 13.78 -3.87
CA LEU A 124 10.58 12.76 -3.38
C LEU A 124 10.66 12.60 -1.86
N ALA A 125 11.88 12.60 -1.29
CA ALA A 125 12.09 12.49 0.15
C ALA A 125 11.49 13.68 0.92
N GLN A 126 11.51 14.89 0.36
CA GLN A 126 10.84 16.07 0.93
C GLN A 126 9.32 15.89 0.98
N HIS A 127 8.72 15.34 -0.08
CA HIS A 127 7.29 15.00 -0.09
C HIS A 127 6.94 13.93 0.94
N VAL A 128 7.80 12.93 1.12
CA VAL A 128 7.61 11.90 2.17
C VAL A 128 7.66 12.55 3.55
N LYS A 129 8.65 13.40 3.82
CA LYS A 129 8.76 14.12 5.09
C LYS A 129 7.50 14.94 5.37
N ALA A 130 7.05 15.75 4.42
CA ALA A 130 5.84 16.55 4.55
C ALA A 130 4.59 15.70 4.79
N GLY A 131 4.46 14.56 4.10
CA GLY A 131 3.37 13.60 4.28
C GLY A 131 3.36 12.97 5.68
N ILE A 132 4.53 12.66 6.25
CA ILE A 132 4.67 12.17 7.62
C ILE A 132 4.22 13.25 8.61
N GLU A 133 4.72 14.48 8.47
CA GLU A 133 4.39 15.62 9.34
C GLU A 133 2.90 15.96 9.31
N ALA A 134 2.28 15.85 8.14
CA ALA A 134 0.83 16.05 7.96
C ALA A 134 -0.01 14.80 8.29
N ASN A 135 0.61 13.71 8.72
CA ASN A 135 -0.03 12.42 8.99
C ASN A 135 -0.93 11.92 7.83
N GLN A 136 -0.48 12.11 6.59
CA GLN A 136 -1.20 11.65 5.40
C GLN A 136 -1.07 10.14 5.22
N LEU A 137 -2.17 9.46 4.87
CA LEU A 137 -2.12 8.02 4.53
C LEU A 137 -1.47 7.81 3.16
N TYR A 138 -1.90 8.54 2.13
CA TYR A 138 -1.36 8.41 0.78
C TYR A 138 -0.42 9.58 0.47
N ILE A 139 0.81 9.25 0.05
CA ILE A 139 1.79 10.22 -0.44
C ILE A 139 1.96 9.96 -1.93
N ILE A 140 1.37 10.83 -2.76
CA ILE A 140 1.33 10.72 -4.22
C ILE A 140 1.72 12.09 -4.82
N PRO A 141 3.03 12.42 -4.90
CA PRO A 141 3.47 13.74 -5.34
C PRO A 141 3.54 13.87 -6.87
N TYR A 142 2.54 13.38 -7.58
CA TYR A 142 2.48 13.34 -9.05
C TYR A 142 1.15 13.95 -9.52
N PRO A 143 1.08 15.28 -9.75
CA PRO A 143 -0.16 15.94 -10.12
C PRO A 143 -0.77 15.41 -11.42
N GLU A 144 0.07 14.94 -12.35
CA GLU A 144 -0.34 14.32 -13.61
C GLU A 144 -1.10 13.00 -13.44
N ALA A 145 -0.97 12.33 -12.30
CA ALA A 145 -1.68 11.08 -12.02
C ALA A 145 -3.15 11.30 -11.63
N LYS A 146 -3.54 12.54 -11.28
CA LYS A 146 -4.83 12.83 -10.66
C LYS A 146 -6.02 12.41 -11.52
N ASP A 147 -6.03 12.80 -12.79
CA ASP A 147 -7.16 12.53 -13.67
C ASP A 147 -7.26 11.04 -14.04
N GLY A 148 -6.11 10.38 -14.23
CA GLY A 148 -6.06 8.93 -14.46
C GLY A 148 -6.58 8.13 -13.27
N LEU A 149 -6.18 8.51 -12.05
CA LEU A 149 -6.69 7.90 -10.82
C LEU A 149 -8.18 8.12 -10.66
N ARG A 150 -8.67 9.34 -10.87
CA ARG A 150 -10.10 9.64 -10.79
C ARG A 150 -10.89 8.77 -11.76
N ALA A 151 -10.53 8.77 -13.04
CA ALA A 151 -11.20 7.96 -14.05
C ALA A 151 -11.16 6.46 -13.75
N HIS A 152 -10.08 5.97 -13.11
CA HIS A 152 -9.99 4.57 -12.69
C HIS A 152 -10.97 4.25 -11.57
N TYR A 153 -11.01 5.05 -10.52
CA TYR A 153 -11.89 4.82 -9.37
C TYR A 153 -13.36 5.12 -9.69
N ASP A 154 -13.65 6.09 -10.55
CA ASP A 154 -15.01 6.37 -11.02
C ASP A 154 -15.60 5.13 -11.71
N ARG A 155 -14.84 4.43 -12.58
CA ARG A 155 -15.31 3.17 -13.18
C ARG A 155 -15.61 2.09 -12.15
N ILE A 156 -14.86 2.03 -11.06
CA ILE A 156 -15.12 1.08 -9.97
C ILE A 156 -16.44 1.45 -9.28
N VAL A 157 -16.62 2.72 -8.95
CA VAL A 157 -17.84 3.22 -8.29
C VAL A 157 -19.05 3.01 -9.19
N GLU A 158 -18.95 3.32 -10.48
CA GLU A 158 -20.01 3.13 -11.47
C GLU A 158 -20.41 1.66 -11.67
N SER A 159 -19.53 0.71 -11.33
CA SER A 159 -19.84 -0.73 -11.38
C SER A 159 -20.67 -1.22 -10.18
N VAL A 160 -20.81 -0.39 -9.14
CA VAL A 160 -21.66 -0.73 -8.00
C VAL A 160 -23.12 -0.56 -8.37
N LEU A 161 -23.92 -1.55 -8.04
CA LEU A 161 -25.37 -1.48 -8.30
C LEU A 161 -25.99 -0.29 -7.57
N PRO A 162 -26.95 0.42 -8.21
CA PRO A 162 -27.65 1.49 -7.55
C PRO A 162 -28.48 0.95 -6.37
N LEU A 163 -28.66 1.76 -5.34
CA LEU A 163 -29.35 1.36 -4.11
C LEU A 163 -30.78 0.88 -4.38
N GLU A 164 -31.42 1.46 -5.37
CA GLU A 164 -32.79 1.15 -5.80
C GLU A 164 -32.94 -0.26 -6.37
N ALA A 165 -31.83 -0.90 -6.77
CA ALA A 165 -31.86 -2.27 -7.29
C ALA A 165 -32.16 -3.30 -6.20
N ASP A 166 -31.78 -3.04 -4.94
CA ASP A 166 -32.05 -3.94 -3.80
C ASP A 166 -32.01 -3.16 -2.46
N PRO A 167 -32.97 -2.28 -2.20
CA PRO A 167 -32.93 -1.40 -1.02
C PRO A 167 -33.08 -2.17 0.28
N GLU A 168 -33.92 -3.18 0.34
CA GLU A 168 -34.14 -3.97 1.55
C GLU A 168 -32.96 -4.88 1.85
N GLY A 169 -32.42 -5.57 0.86
CA GLY A 169 -31.21 -6.37 1.02
C GLY A 169 -30.00 -5.52 1.42
N ALA A 170 -29.85 -4.31 0.85
CA ALA A 170 -28.80 -3.38 1.25
C ALA A 170 -28.94 -2.96 2.72
N ARG A 171 -30.14 -2.66 3.19
CA ARG A 171 -30.45 -2.33 4.58
C ARG A 171 -30.05 -3.48 5.51
N LEU A 172 -30.52 -4.69 5.22
CA LEU A 172 -30.23 -5.88 6.03
C LEU A 172 -28.74 -6.20 6.11
N ARG A 173 -28.02 -6.10 4.98
CA ARG A 173 -26.55 -6.32 4.94
C ARG A 173 -25.81 -5.26 5.75
N THR A 174 -26.24 -4.00 5.69
CA THR A 174 -25.65 -2.91 6.44
C THR A 174 -25.84 -3.11 7.94
N GLU A 175 -27.06 -3.44 8.36
CA GLU A 175 -27.38 -3.73 9.78
C GLU A 175 -26.56 -4.94 10.28
N ALA A 176 -26.47 -6.01 9.49
CA ALA A 176 -25.68 -7.19 9.86
C ALA A 176 -24.18 -6.86 10.05
N LEU A 177 -23.61 -6.02 9.17
CA LEU A 177 -22.22 -5.56 9.29
C LEU A 177 -22.00 -4.68 10.53
N GLN A 178 -22.93 -3.79 10.83
CA GLN A 178 -22.86 -2.93 12.03
C GLN A 178 -22.94 -3.78 13.31
N ASN A 179 -23.85 -4.72 13.38
CA ASN A 179 -23.99 -5.63 14.51
C ASN A 179 -22.74 -6.48 14.71
N TRP A 180 -22.20 -7.05 13.61
CA TRP A 180 -20.95 -7.81 13.66
C TRP A 180 -19.75 -6.97 14.15
N ALA A 181 -19.62 -5.74 13.68
CA ALA A 181 -18.55 -4.83 14.12
C ALA A 181 -18.66 -4.52 15.61
N THR A 182 -19.89 -4.27 16.10
CA THR A 182 -20.17 -4.02 17.52
C THR A 182 -19.84 -5.24 18.38
N ASP A 183 -20.27 -6.44 17.97
CA ASP A 183 -19.98 -7.68 18.69
C ASP A 183 -18.49 -8.00 18.73
N ARG A 184 -17.77 -7.78 17.63
CA ARG A 184 -16.30 -7.95 17.63
C ARG A 184 -15.60 -6.99 18.58
N ALA A 185 -16.02 -5.74 18.61
CA ALA A 185 -15.45 -4.75 19.54
C ALA A 185 -15.71 -5.15 20.99
N ARG A 186 -16.91 -5.61 21.32
CA ARG A 186 -17.28 -6.13 22.65
C ARG A 186 -16.40 -7.31 23.05
N VAL A 187 -16.33 -8.37 22.23
CA VAL A 187 -15.52 -9.57 22.50
C VAL A 187 -14.03 -9.24 22.66
N PHE A 188 -13.52 -8.28 21.87
CA PHE A 188 -12.13 -7.83 22.00
C PHE A 188 -11.89 -7.15 23.35
N MET A 189 -12.80 -6.31 23.80
CA MET A 189 -12.70 -5.60 25.09
C MET A 189 -12.82 -6.54 26.27
N GLU A 190 -13.71 -7.55 26.21
CA GLU A 190 -13.85 -8.58 27.21
C GLU A 190 -12.56 -9.39 27.39
N LYS A 191 -11.97 -9.88 26.29
CA LYS A 191 -10.69 -10.62 26.33
C LYS A 191 -9.53 -9.76 26.85
N LYS A 192 -9.52 -8.48 26.53
CA LYS A 192 -8.50 -7.57 27.03
C LYS A 192 -8.63 -7.37 28.54
N ALA A 193 -9.85 -7.19 29.04
CA ALA A 193 -10.11 -7.05 30.47
C ALA A 193 -9.72 -8.31 31.27
N GLU A 194 -9.86 -9.50 30.69
CA GLU A 194 -9.40 -10.74 31.29
C GLU A 194 -7.86 -10.81 31.38
N GLN A 195 -7.15 -10.35 30.32
CA GLN A 195 -5.68 -10.33 30.28
C GLN A 195 -5.05 -9.28 31.22
N ASP A 196 -5.75 -8.19 31.49
CA ASP A 196 -5.27 -7.13 32.39
C ASP A 196 -5.48 -7.49 33.89
N GLN A 197 -6.13 -8.63 34.22
CA GLN A 197 -6.37 -9.15 35.58
C GLN A 197 -5.38 -10.26 36.01
N ASP A 198 -4.61 -10.81 35.04
CA ASP A 198 -3.55 -11.79 35.26
C ASP A 198 -2.16 -11.12 35.26
#